data_3787663c7fee14d2d6153a5978c54a5c
#
_entry.id   3787663c7fee14d2d6153a5978c54a5c
#
_cell.length_a   1.000
_cell.length_b   1.000
_cell.length_c   1.000
_cell.angle_alpha   90.00
_cell.angle_beta   90.00
_cell.angle_gamma   90.00
#
_symmetry.space_group_name_H-M   'P 1'
#
loop_
_entity.id
_entity.type
_entity.pdbx_description
1 polymer ?
#
loop_
_entity_poly.entity_id
_entity_poly.type
_entity_poly.pdbx_seq_one_letter_code
_entity_poly.pdbx_strand_id
1 'polypeptide(L)'
;MFKKFISLEWKQFFRSSSFAKNIFIKIFMAIGILTLFMYAISIGIGLYFGVKEIFPDKDPFILVNKYILFYFVAELLMRYSIQKMPVLQIKPLLILPINKKTVVKYGLAKSLLTVFNFIPLFILLPFSIILMLKGYSASQIIPWFIDLYAISISLHFLTFLINKSDTFFYTTLIILLSFIGLEYFHIFKISAFAGSVFLALSKNPIFALIPIVLAFIAYRSAYLFQLKHLNLDQINSQNKEVKTADLSWLNRFGKVAPFLKNDIKLIWRNKRAKQTIIASLVFLFYALYFLNMSKHMKGDGMIAFAMVFVTGGFAMTFGQLVPSWDSEYYTLLMSQNIKYKTYLESKWYLMSAAVIVSFLLATPYIYFGWKIYALLVAGALFNLGINSHLVLLGGLFNRQPIKLNEKAKAFGNTQGFNMTNFLIAFPKILLPILLFAIPNAIWGFKAGILTLAGVSVIGILLKNYFLNKLEKLYIKNKYKTIASFKEGA
;
A
#
# COMPACT_ATOMS: atom_id res chain seq x y z
N MET A 1 -5.82 -15.89 -32.19
CA MET A 1 -6.38 -15.93 -30.84
C MET A 1 -6.10 -14.64 -30.04
N PHE A 2 -4.87 -14.10 -30.00
CA PHE A 2 -4.55 -12.86 -29.27
C PHE A 2 -5.46 -11.67 -29.66
N LYS A 3 -5.69 -11.39 -30.94
CA LYS A 3 -6.64 -10.35 -31.40
C LYS A 3 -8.04 -10.53 -30.83
N LYS A 4 -8.54 -11.78 -30.74
CA LYS A 4 -9.86 -12.06 -30.15
C LYS A 4 -9.90 -11.75 -28.65
N PHE A 5 -8.84 -12.10 -27.90
CA PHE A 5 -8.78 -11.76 -26.47
C PHE A 5 -8.74 -10.25 -26.23
N ILE A 6 -7.94 -9.51 -26.98
CA ILE A 6 -7.88 -8.05 -26.90
C ILE A 6 -9.25 -7.44 -27.24
N SER A 7 -9.90 -7.92 -28.31
CA SER A 7 -11.24 -7.46 -28.70
C SER A 7 -12.29 -7.74 -27.63
N LEU A 8 -12.25 -8.91 -26.98
CA LEU A 8 -13.17 -9.26 -25.90
C LEU A 8 -12.96 -8.36 -24.68
N GLU A 9 -11.72 -8.07 -24.34
CA GLU A 9 -11.40 -7.17 -23.22
C GLU A 9 -11.83 -5.73 -23.50
N TRP A 10 -11.62 -5.25 -24.72
CA TRP A 10 -12.09 -3.95 -25.17
C TRP A 10 -13.61 -3.84 -25.05
N LYS A 11 -14.34 -4.85 -25.54
CA LYS A 11 -15.79 -4.94 -25.38
C LYS A 11 -16.24 -5.02 -23.93
N GLN A 12 -15.54 -5.80 -23.09
CA GLN A 12 -15.81 -5.91 -21.66
C GLN A 12 -15.61 -4.56 -20.96
N PHE A 13 -14.54 -3.84 -21.29
CA PHE A 13 -14.24 -2.52 -20.73
C PHE A 13 -15.37 -1.53 -21.00
N PHE A 14 -15.82 -1.40 -22.25
CA PHE A 14 -16.87 -0.46 -22.61
C PHE A 14 -18.29 -0.90 -22.18
N ARG A 15 -18.54 -2.20 -22.09
CA ARG A 15 -19.84 -2.75 -21.66
C ARG A 15 -19.98 -2.91 -20.14
N SER A 16 -18.91 -2.70 -19.39
CA SER A 16 -19.00 -2.82 -17.93
C SER A 16 -19.92 -1.77 -17.35
N SER A 17 -20.87 -2.18 -16.50
CA SER A 17 -21.77 -1.27 -15.79
C SER A 17 -21.02 -0.20 -14.98
N SER A 18 -19.79 -0.48 -14.61
CA SER A 18 -18.87 0.47 -14.00
C SER A 18 -18.37 1.56 -14.97
N PHE A 19 -18.50 1.36 -16.29
CA PHE A 19 -18.08 2.37 -17.28
C PHE A 19 -19.00 3.59 -17.25
N ALA A 20 -20.30 3.38 -17.25
CA ALA A 20 -21.29 4.46 -17.28
C ALA A 20 -21.46 5.15 -15.91
N LYS A 21 -21.41 4.37 -14.81
CA LYS A 21 -21.69 4.90 -13.46
C LYS A 21 -20.55 5.74 -12.84
N ASN A 22 -19.31 5.65 -13.32
CA ASN A 22 -18.14 6.25 -12.65
C ASN A 22 -17.15 6.91 -13.63
N ILE A 23 -17.64 7.63 -14.65
CA ILE A 23 -16.78 8.32 -15.63
C ILE A 23 -15.84 9.33 -14.95
N PHE A 24 -16.30 9.99 -13.89
CA PHE A 24 -15.51 10.95 -13.12
C PHE A 24 -14.30 10.30 -12.45
N ILE A 25 -14.49 9.10 -11.88
CA ILE A 25 -13.39 8.34 -11.26
C ILE A 25 -12.36 7.93 -12.31
N LYS A 26 -12.79 7.58 -13.51
CA LYS A 26 -11.87 7.19 -14.58
C LYS A 26 -11.05 8.35 -15.10
N ILE A 27 -11.70 9.52 -15.26
CA ILE A 27 -10.99 10.76 -15.61
C ILE A 27 -9.97 11.09 -14.52
N PHE A 28 -10.36 11.04 -13.25
CA PHE A 28 -9.45 11.28 -12.13
C PHE A 28 -8.29 10.28 -12.08
N MET A 29 -8.56 8.99 -12.35
CA MET A 29 -7.51 7.97 -12.45
C MET A 29 -6.60 8.21 -13.67
N ALA A 30 -7.16 8.60 -14.81
CA ALA A 30 -6.36 8.92 -16.00
C ALA A 30 -5.44 10.12 -15.74
N ILE A 31 -5.97 11.16 -15.10
CA ILE A 31 -5.18 12.33 -14.65
C ILE A 31 -4.08 11.87 -13.68
N GLY A 32 -4.41 11.03 -12.70
CA GLY A 32 -3.44 10.50 -11.73
C GLY A 32 -2.30 9.70 -12.40
N ILE A 33 -2.62 8.87 -13.40
CA ILE A 33 -1.61 8.13 -14.19
C ILE A 33 -0.77 9.09 -15.02
N LEU A 34 -1.39 10.08 -15.67
CA LEU A 34 -0.68 11.10 -16.45
C LEU A 34 0.27 11.89 -15.56
N THR A 35 -0.20 12.35 -14.40
CA THR A 35 0.61 13.07 -13.41
C THR A 35 1.79 12.22 -12.94
N LEU A 36 1.58 10.92 -12.69
CA LEU A 36 2.64 9.99 -12.29
C LEU A 36 3.69 9.85 -13.40
N PHE A 37 3.30 9.79 -14.66
CA PHE A 37 4.24 9.77 -15.78
C PHE A 37 4.99 11.10 -15.95
N MET A 38 4.31 12.23 -15.76
CA MET A 38 4.97 13.53 -15.74
C MET A 38 6.02 13.63 -14.63
N TYR A 39 5.71 13.14 -13.41
CA TYR A 39 6.70 13.05 -12.34
C TYR A 39 7.86 12.12 -12.69
N ALA A 40 7.61 10.97 -13.30
CA ALA A 40 8.65 10.04 -13.73
C ALA A 40 9.60 10.70 -14.75
N ILE A 41 9.07 11.42 -15.75
CA ILE A 41 9.84 12.19 -16.72
C ILE A 41 10.64 13.29 -16.02
N SER A 42 10.01 14.06 -15.12
CA SER A 42 10.67 15.11 -14.35
C SER A 42 11.81 14.58 -13.48
N ILE A 43 11.64 13.41 -12.87
CA ILE A 43 12.71 12.72 -12.14
C ILE A 43 13.85 12.36 -13.09
N GLY A 44 13.56 11.78 -14.27
CA GLY A 44 14.58 11.44 -15.26
C GLY A 44 15.40 12.65 -15.72
N ILE A 45 14.74 13.76 -15.98
CA ILE A 45 15.38 15.03 -16.31
C ILE A 45 16.17 15.57 -15.11
N GLY A 46 15.55 15.58 -13.94
CA GLY A 46 16.11 16.10 -12.69
C GLY A 46 17.32 15.32 -12.20
N LEU A 47 17.46 14.04 -12.53
CA LEU A 47 18.62 13.24 -12.16
C LEU A 47 19.94 13.84 -12.70
N TYR A 48 19.95 14.36 -13.92
CA TYR A 48 21.16 14.98 -14.47
C TYR A 48 21.41 16.35 -13.82
N PHE A 49 20.43 17.25 -13.89
CA PHE A 49 20.59 18.63 -13.43
C PHE A 49 20.72 18.72 -11.91
N GLY A 50 19.93 17.95 -11.16
CA GLY A 50 19.99 17.91 -9.70
C GLY A 50 21.32 17.36 -9.18
N VAL A 51 21.88 16.32 -9.84
CA VAL A 51 23.23 15.85 -9.47
C VAL A 51 24.29 16.92 -9.73
N LYS A 52 24.21 17.64 -10.86
CA LYS A 52 25.15 18.71 -11.17
C LYS A 52 25.01 19.91 -10.24
N GLU A 53 23.81 20.22 -9.77
CA GLU A 53 23.58 21.32 -8.82
C GLU A 53 24.07 20.96 -7.40
N ILE A 54 23.78 19.76 -6.91
CA ILE A 54 24.14 19.33 -5.54
C ILE A 54 25.61 18.90 -5.45
N PHE A 55 26.13 18.28 -6.51
CA PHE A 55 27.51 17.77 -6.59
C PHE A 55 28.17 18.19 -7.89
N PRO A 56 28.62 19.48 -8.04
CA PRO A 56 29.16 20.03 -9.28
C PRO A 56 30.35 19.23 -9.84
N ASP A 57 31.19 18.70 -8.93
CA ASP A 57 32.44 17.99 -9.28
C ASP A 57 32.20 16.51 -9.64
N LYS A 58 30.98 15.99 -9.44
CA LYS A 58 30.68 14.57 -9.69
C LYS A 58 30.02 14.39 -11.06
N ASP A 59 30.38 13.30 -11.71
CA ASP A 59 29.74 12.85 -12.93
C ASP A 59 28.36 12.27 -12.65
N PRO A 60 27.26 12.80 -13.24
CA PRO A 60 25.91 12.30 -13.03
C PRO A 60 25.72 10.84 -13.43
N PHE A 61 26.37 10.41 -14.51
CA PHE A 61 26.28 9.04 -14.99
C PHE A 61 26.92 8.06 -13.99
N ILE A 62 28.10 8.38 -13.47
CA ILE A 62 28.79 7.57 -12.46
C ILE A 62 27.99 7.51 -11.16
N LEU A 63 27.46 8.67 -10.72
CA LEU A 63 26.71 8.74 -9.47
C LEU A 63 25.39 7.95 -9.54
N VAL A 64 24.67 8.07 -10.65
CA VAL A 64 23.41 7.30 -10.86
C VAL A 64 23.72 5.81 -10.87
N ASN A 65 24.75 5.34 -11.56
CA ASN A 65 25.14 3.91 -11.56
C ASN A 65 25.48 3.41 -10.15
N LYS A 66 26.07 4.25 -9.30
CA LYS A 66 26.38 3.89 -7.92
C LYS A 66 25.14 3.59 -7.09
N TYR A 67 24.02 4.29 -7.32
CA TYR A 67 22.82 4.18 -6.49
C TYR A 67 21.65 3.46 -7.18
N ILE A 68 21.78 3.08 -8.44
CA ILE A 68 20.68 2.46 -9.20
C ILE A 68 20.22 1.11 -8.65
N LEU A 69 21.09 0.40 -7.94
CA LEU A 69 20.71 -0.84 -7.24
C LEU A 69 19.59 -0.59 -6.23
N PHE A 70 19.67 0.50 -5.45
CA PHE A 70 18.64 0.85 -4.46
C PHE A 70 17.32 1.22 -5.12
N TYR A 71 17.37 1.81 -6.33
CA TYR A 71 16.18 2.02 -7.13
C TYR A 71 15.51 0.69 -7.50
N PHE A 72 16.26 -0.31 -7.97
CA PHE A 72 15.70 -1.64 -8.29
C PHE A 72 15.15 -2.37 -7.07
N VAL A 73 15.79 -2.21 -5.92
CA VAL A 73 15.28 -2.71 -4.64
C VAL A 73 13.93 -2.07 -4.31
N ALA A 74 13.85 -0.75 -4.38
CA ALA A 74 12.60 -0.02 -4.14
C ALA A 74 11.51 -0.41 -5.16
N GLU A 75 11.86 -0.55 -6.43
CA GLU A 75 10.98 -1.01 -7.51
C GLU A 75 10.42 -2.40 -7.20
N LEU A 76 11.25 -3.35 -6.77
CA LEU A 76 10.82 -4.69 -6.41
C LEU A 76 9.83 -4.70 -5.25
N LEU A 77 10.10 -3.91 -4.19
CA LEU A 77 9.21 -3.76 -3.04
C LEU A 77 7.86 -3.12 -3.43
N MET A 78 7.90 -2.08 -4.26
CA MET A 78 6.69 -1.45 -4.79
C MET A 78 5.87 -2.43 -5.64
N ARG A 79 6.53 -3.17 -6.55
CA ARG A 79 5.88 -4.18 -7.39
C ARG A 79 5.24 -5.28 -6.54
N TYR A 80 5.96 -5.79 -5.55
CA TYR A 80 5.42 -6.80 -4.64
C TYR A 80 4.15 -6.31 -3.92
N SER A 81 4.17 -5.07 -3.44
CA SER A 81 3.07 -4.50 -2.64
C SER A 81 1.85 -4.13 -3.49
N ILE A 82 2.06 -3.65 -4.70
CA ILE A 82 1.02 -2.96 -5.49
C ILE A 82 0.65 -3.75 -6.76
N GLN A 83 1.58 -4.48 -7.37
CA GLN A 83 1.35 -5.13 -8.66
C GLN A 83 0.38 -6.31 -8.53
N LYS A 84 -0.66 -6.29 -9.35
CA LYS A 84 -1.65 -7.38 -9.42
C LYS A 84 -1.12 -8.53 -10.26
N MET A 85 -1.39 -9.75 -9.81
CA MET A 85 -1.21 -10.92 -10.66
C MET A 85 -2.34 -11.02 -11.69
N PRO A 86 -2.05 -11.25 -12.98
CA PRO A 86 -3.07 -11.41 -14.01
C PRO A 86 -3.88 -12.71 -13.86
N VAL A 87 -3.48 -13.62 -12.97
CA VAL A 87 -4.09 -14.95 -12.78
C VAL A 87 -5.59 -14.89 -12.51
N LEU A 88 -6.06 -13.90 -11.76
CA LEU A 88 -7.49 -13.74 -11.44
C LEU A 88 -8.33 -13.33 -12.66
N GLN A 89 -7.74 -12.64 -13.60
CA GLN A 89 -8.43 -12.16 -14.81
C GLN A 89 -8.52 -13.21 -15.90
N ILE A 90 -7.67 -14.25 -15.86
CA ILE A 90 -7.66 -15.34 -16.86
C ILE A 90 -8.45 -16.59 -16.40
N LYS A 91 -8.94 -16.63 -15.15
CA LYS A 91 -9.78 -17.73 -14.66
C LYS A 91 -10.98 -18.06 -15.58
N PRO A 92 -11.78 -17.08 -16.03
CA PRO A 92 -12.89 -17.35 -16.94
C PRO A 92 -12.46 -18.00 -18.26
N LEU A 93 -11.23 -17.72 -18.72
CA LEU A 93 -10.69 -18.30 -19.97
C LEU A 93 -10.30 -19.77 -19.81
N LEU A 94 -10.10 -20.27 -18.59
CA LEU A 94 -9.75 -21.67 -18.32
C LEU A 94 -10.97 -22.61 -18.43
N ILE A 95 -12.19 -22.06 -18.38
CA ILE A 95 -13.44 -22.81 -18.56
C ILE A 95 -13.73 -23.02 -20.03
N LEU A 96 -13.14 -22.20 -20.92
CA LEU A 96 -13.31 -22.33 -22.36
C LEU A 96 -12.39 -23.43 -22.93
N PRO A 97 -12.75 -24.07 -24.06
CA PRO A 97 -11.94 -25.07 -24.72
C PRO A 97 -10.71 -24.44 -25.41
N ILE A 98 -9.85 -23.81 -24.61
CA ILE A 98 -8.65 -23.10 -25.06
C ILE A 98 -7.43 -23.75 -24.42
N ASN A 99 -6.38 -23.95 -25.20
CA ASN A 99 -5.14 -24.53 -24.70
C ASN A 99 -4.55 -23.66 -23.56
N LYS A 100 -4.33 -24.27 -22.40
CA LYS A 100 -3.78 -23.66 -21.18
C LYS A 100 -2.48 -22.86 -21.47
N LYS A 101 -1.60 -23.38 -22.34
CA LYS A 101 -0.37 -22.69 -22.75
C LYS A 101 -0.65 -21.32 -23.39
N THR A 102 -1.71 -21.23 -24.20
CA THR A 102 -2.12 -19.98 -24.87
C THR A 102 -2.67 -18.97 -23.85
N VAL A 103 -3.47 -19.43 -22.88
CA VAL A 103 -4.02 -18.59 -21.81
C VAL A 103 -2.91 -18.02 -20.94
N VAL A 104 -1.92 -18.85 -20.55
CA VAL A 104 -0.78 -18.39 -19.74
C VAL A 104 0.07 -17.38 -20.50
N LYS A 105 0.42 -17.65 -21.78
CA LYS A 105 1.18 -16.69 -22.62
C LYS A 105 0.44 -15.36 -22.75
N TYR A 106 -0.87 -15.40 -22.96
CA TYR A 106 -1.68 -14.19 -23.02
C TYR A 106 -1.66 -13.41 -21.68
N GLY A 107 -1.83 -14.11 -20.56
CA GLY A 107 -1.78 -13.48 -19.22
C GLY A 107 -0.45 -12.80 -18.92
N LEU A 108 0.66 -13.45 -19.29
CA LEU A 108 2.01 -12.88 -19.13
C LEU A 108 2.25 -11.70 -20.07
N ALA A 109 1.85 -11.79 -21.34
CA ALA A 109 1.97 -10.67 -22.27
C ALA A 109 1.13 -9.46 -21.83
N LYS A 110 -0.10 -9.69 -21.36
CA LYS A 110 -0.95 -8.64 -20.79
C LYS A 110 -0.34 -7.99 -19.55
N SER A 111 0.35 -8.77 -18.73
CA SER A 111 0.98 -8.24 -17.52
C SER A 111 2.10 -7.24 -17.82
N LEU A 112 2.72 -7.29 -19.00
CA LEU A 112 3.71 -6.30 -19.41
C LEU A 112 3.12 -4.91 -19.64
N LEU A 113 1.82 -4.81 -19.94
CA LEU A 113 1.12 -3.53 -20.13
C LEU A 113 0.69 -2.87 -18.82
N THR A 114 1.41 -3.11 -17.73
CA THR A 114 1.15 -2.46 -16.45
C THR A 114 1.87 -1.14 -16.33
N VAL A 115 1.27 -0.18 -15.62
CA VAL A 115 1.86 1.15 -15.33
C VAL A 115 3.28 1.02 -14.75
N PHE A 116 3.51 -0.01 -13.93
CA PHE A 116 4.82 -0.26 -13.31
C PHE A 116 5.95 -0.55 -14.29
N ASN A 117 5.67 -1.03 -15.49
CA ASN A 117 6.70 -1.21 -16.52
C ASN A 117 6.99 0.08 -17.29
N PHE A 118 6.03 1.01 -17.31
CA PHE A 118 6.23 2.31 -17.96
C PHE A 118 6.97 3.32 -17.07
N ILE A 119 6.87 3.21 -15.73
CA ILE A 119 7.58 4.13 -14.82
C ILE A 119 9.10 4.12 -15.05
N PRO A 120 9.80 2.96 -15.04
CA PRO A 120 11.23 2.91 -15.34
C PRO A 120 11.56 3.46 -16.74
N LEU A 121 10.72 3.17 -17.73
CA LEU A 121 10.88 3.70 -19.08
C LEU A 121 10.88 5.23 -19.08
N PHE A 122 9.88 5.86 -18.41
CA PHE A 122 9.75 7.32 -18.35
C PHE A 122 10.77 8.00 -17.43
N ILE A 123 11.49 7.27 -16.59
CA ILE A 123 12.64 7.80 -15.82
C ILE A 123 13.93 7.65 -16.63
N LEU A 124 14.22 6.45 -17.12
CA LEU A 124 15.51 6.13 -17.72
C LEU A 124 15.67 6.75 -19.12
N LEU A 125 14.60 6.81 -19.92
CA LEU A 125 14.66 7.32 -21.29
C LEU A 125 15.01 8.83 -21.34
N PRO A 126 14.34 9.73 -20.59
CA PRO A 126 14.71 11.14 -20.56
C PRO A 126 16.12 11.36 -20.02
N PHE A 127 16.52 10.62 -18.98
CA PHE A 127 17.88 10.70 -18.44
C PHE A 127 18.91 10.28 -19.50
N SER A 128 18.67 9.20 -20.24
CA SER A 128 19.54 8.73 -21.33
C SER A 128 19.65 9.76 -22.45
N ILE A 129 18.53 10.37 -22.85
CA ILE A 129 18.53 11.43 -23.88
C ILE A 129 19.37 12.62 -23.44
N ILE A 130 19.23 13.08 -22.19
CA ILE A 130 20.00 14.20 -21.66
C ILE A 130 21.49 13.86 -21.61
N LEU A 131 21.88 12.66 -21.21
CA LEU A 131 23.27 12.23 -21.23
C LEU A 131 23.84 12.33 -22.66
N MET A 132 23.13 11.82 -23.68
CA MET A 132 23.57 11.92 -25.06
C MET A 132 23.69 13.40 -25.54
N LEU A 133 22.71 14.26 -25.17
CA LEU A 133 22.77 15.71 -25.49
C LEU A 133 23.92 16.42 -24.78
N LYS A 134 24.40 15.89 -23.65
CA LYS A 134 25.54 16.43 -22.88
C LYS A 134 26.89 15.82 -23.28
N GLY A 135 26.95 15.08 -24.40
CA GLY A 135 28.20 14.61 -24.99
C GLY A 135 28.60 13.17 -24.63
N TYR A 136 27.77 12.41 -23.93
CA TYR A 136 28.03 10.98 -23.72
C TYR A 136 27.77 10.19 -25.01
N SER A 137 28.60 9.19 -25.29
CA SER A 137 28.48 8.39 -26.49
C SER A 137 27.18 7.58 -26.56
N ALA A 138 26.45 7.67 -27.66
CA ALA A 138 25.24 6.89 -27.88
C ALA A 138 25.51 5.37 -27.85
N SER A 139 26.69 4.94 -28.29
CA SER A 139 27.10 3.51 -28.24
C SER A 139 27.25 2.99 -26.82
N GLN A 140 27.44 3.85 -25.85
CA GLN A 140 27.51 3.52 -24.43
C GLN A 140 26.13 3.63 -23.75
N ILE A 141 25.37 4.68 -24.04
CA ILE A 141 24.12 4.99 -23.32
C ILE A 141 22.96 4.11 -23.79
N ILE A 142 22.88 3.79 -25.08
CA ILE A 142 21.76 2.96 -25.58
C ILE A 142 21.80 1.52 -25.03
N PRO A 143 22.92 0.78 -25.05
CA PRO A 143 22.99 -0.53 -24.39
C PRO A 143 22.69 -0.45 -22.91
N TRP A 144 23.26 0.52 -22.21
CA TRP A 144 23.01 0.75 -20.78
C TRP A 144 21.51 0.96 -20.48
N PHE A 145 20.81 1.76 -21.27
CA PHE A 145 19.36 1.96 -21.12
C PHE A 145 18.59 0.63 -21.31
N ILE A 146 18.95 -0.15 -22.36
CA ILE A 146 18.31 -1.44 -22.63
C ILE A 146 18.54 -2.39 -21.47
N ASP A 147 19.74 -2.42 -20.89
CA ASP A 147 20.11 -3.27 -19.76
C ASP A 147 19.30 -2.98 -18.52
N LEU A 148 19.21 -1.72 -18.14
CA LEU A 148 18.46 -1.31 -16.97
C LEU A 148 16.96 -1.61 -17.14
N TYR A 149 16.45 -1.40 -18.36
CA TYR A 149 15.07 -1.73 -18.65
C TYR A 149 14.82 -3.25 -18.65
N ALA A 150 15.76 -4.05 -19.16
CA ALA A 150 15.70 -5.50 -19.09
C ALA A 150 15.73 -6.02 -17.65
N ILE A 151 16.50 -5.39 -16.74
CA ILE A 151 16.49 -5.68 -15.32
C ILE A 151 15.11 -5.39 -14.71
N SER A 152 14.50 -4.24 -15.02
CA SER A 152 13.15 -3.91 -14.55
C SER A 152 12.10 -4.94 -15.04
N ILE A 153 12.20 -5.40 -16.28
CA ILE A 153 11.35 -6.50 -16.81
C ILE A 153 11.63 -7.83 -16.09
N SER A 154 12.87 -8.10 -15.74
CA SER A 154 13.23 -9.28 -14.94
C SER A 154 12.56 -9.24 -13.56
N LEU A 155 12.59 -8.07 -12.89
CA LEU A 155 11.92 -7.84 -11.61
C LEU A 155 10.39 -8.00 -11.73
N HIS A 156 9.80 -7.57 -12.86
CA HIS A 156 8.39 -7.79 -13.14
C HIS A 156 8.02 -9.27 -13.10
N PHE A 157 8.76 -10.14 -13.81
CA PHE A 157 8.49 -11.59 -13.81
C PHE A 157 8.87 -12.25 -12.47
N LEU A 158 9.93 -11.81 -11.81
CA LEU A 158 10.33 -12.30 -10.49
C LEU A 158 9.23 -12.05 -9.46
N THR A 159 8.52 -10.93 -9.53
CA THR A 159 7.40 -10.60 -8.65
C THR A 159 6.29 -11.66 -8.68
N PHE A 160 6.08 -12.35 -9.81
CA PHE A 160 5.10 -13.46 -9.88
C PHE A 160 5.50 -14.65 -9.01
N LEU A 161 6.79 -14.95 -8.92
CA LEU A 161 7.32 -16.03 -8.09
C LEU A 161 7.24 -15.65 -6.60
N ILE A 162 7.67 -14.45 -6.25
CA ILE A 162 7.67 -13.92 -4.87
C ILE A 162 6.24 -13.83 -4.32
N ASN A 163 5.29 -13.32 -5.09
CA ASN A 163 3.91 -13.11 -4.63
C ASN A 163 3.16 -14.39 -4.27
N LYS A 164 3.60 -15.54 -4.75
CA LYS A 164 2.92 -16.83 -4.52
C LYS A 164 3.55 -17.67 -3.42
N SER A 165 4.79 -17.36 -3.01
CA SER A 165 5.52 -18.09 -1.98
C SER A 165 5.96 -17.14 -0.87
N ASP A 166 5.46 -17.39 0.34
CA ASP A 166 5.87 -16.61 1.52
C ASP A 166 7.38 -16.80 1.79
N THR A 167 7.92 -17.99 1.49
CA THR A 167 9.36 -18.27 1.62
C THR A 167 10.19 -17.37 0.71
N PHE A 168 9.83 -17.25 -0.58
CA PHE A 168 10.52 -16.34 -1.50
C PHE A 168 10.47 -14.87 -1.03
N PHE A 169 9.35 -14.46 -0.49
CA PHE A 169 9.24 -13.10 0.06
C PHE A 169 10.20 -12.86 1.21
N TYR A 170 10.19 -13.74 2.22
CA TYR A 170 11.07 -13.57 3.38
C TYR A 170 12.55 -13.69 3.00
N THR A 171 12.91 -14.60 2.10
CA THR A 171 14.28 -14.71 1.59
C THR A 171 14.72 -13.43 0.90
N THR A 172 13.89 -12.87 0.01
CA THR A 172 14.18 -11.60 -0.67
C THR A 172 14.32 -10.46 0.33
N LEU A 173 13.43 -10.38 1.32
CA LEU A 173 13.48 -9.35 2.36
C LEU A 173 14.77 -9.45 3.19
N ILE A 174 15.19 -10.65 3.58
CA ILE A 174 16.44 -10.87 4.33
C ILE A 174 17.64 -10.42 3.49
N ILE A 175 17.70 -10.79 2.22
CA ILE A 175 18.78 -10.37 1.30
C ILE A 175 18.84 -8.84 1.21
N LEU A 176 17.69 -8.17 1.04
CA LEU A 176 17.64 -6.72 0.96
C LEU A 176 18.09 -6.03 2.24
N LEU A 177 17.61 -6.53 3.40
CA LEU A 177 18.04 -6.00 4.71
C LEU A 177 19.52 -6.24 4.95
N SER A 178 20.06 -7.39 4.51
CA SER A 178 21.51 -7.66 4.59
C SER A 178 22.31 -6.66 3.75
N PHE A 179 21.87 -6.35 2.53
CA PHE A 179 22.54 -5.36 1.68
C PHE A 179 22.53 -3.95 2.30
N ILE A 180 21.40 -3.54 2.86
CA ILE A 180 21.30 -2.25 3.56
C ILE A 180 22.20 -2.24 4.80
N GLY A 181 22.22 -3.33 5.57
CA GLY A 181 23.06 -3.47 6.75
C GLY A 181 24.56 -3.41 6.42
N LEU A 182 25.01 -4.15 5.40
CA LEU A 182 26.41 -4.15 4.98
C LEU A 182 26.88 -2.75 4.53
N GLU A 183 26.05 -2.00 3.82
CA GLU A 183 26.32 -0.62 3.42
C GLU A 183 26.34 0.34 4.63
N TYR A 184 25.35 0.22 5.52
CA TYR A 184 25.19 1.09 6.69
C TYR A 184 26.33 0.94 7.69
N PHE A 185 26.74 -0.30 7.99
CA PHE A 185 27.84 -0.58 8.90
C PHE A 185 29.22 -0.46 8.24
N HIS A 186 29.27 0.00 6.97
CA HIS A 186 30.52 0.16 6.21
C HIS A 186 31.37 -1.12 6.09
N ILE A 187 30.77 -2.31 6.30
CA ILE A 187 31.46 -3.60 6.16
C ILE A 187 31.81 -3.87 4.70
N PHE A 188 30.88 -3.55 3.79
CA PHE A 188 31.07 -3.69 2.36
C PHE A 188 30.30 -2.58 1.63
N LYS A 189 31.01 -1.82 0.78
CA LYS A 189 30.40 -0.74 0.00
C LYS A 189 29.67 -1.28 -1.23
N ILE A 190 28.46 -1.81 -0.99
CA ILE A 190 27.60 -2.40 -2.05
C ILE A 190 27.31 -1.41 -3.17
N SER A 191 27.09 -0.13 -2.82
CA SER A 191 26.88 0.92 -3.80
C SER A 191 28.04 1.10 -4.76
N ALA A 192 29.28 1.02 -4.28
CA ALA A 192 30.47 1.12 -5.10
C ALA A 192 30.64 -0.10 -5.99
N PHE A 193 30.43 -1.30 -5.44
CA PHE A 193 30.49 -2.55 -6.20
C PHE A 193 29.41 -2.58 -7.29
N ALA A 194 28.16 -2.30 -6.95
CA ALA A 194 27.07 -2.23 -7.93
C ALA A 194 27.35 -1.17 -9.02
N GLY A 195 27.84 0.00 -8.62
CA GLY A 195 28.25 1.05 -9.55
C GLY A 195 29.28 0.57 -10.57
N SER A 196 30.29 -0.18 -10.14
CA SER A 196 31.32 -0.75 -11.06
C SER A 196 30.72 -1.76 -12.04
N VAL A 197 29.78 -2.61 -11.57
CA VAL A 197 29.08 -3.59 -12.43
C VAL A 197 28.23 -2.87 -13.49
N PHE A 198 27.41 -1.90 -13.11
CA PHE A 198 26.56 -1.15 -14.05
C PHE A 198 27.39 -0.31 -15.04
N LEU A 199 28.52 0.24 -14.61
CA LEU A 199 29.45 0.91 -15.51
C LEU A 199 30.15 -0.07 -16.47
N ALA A 200 30.49 -1.28 -16.02
CA ALA A 200 31.06 -2.32 -16.90
C ALA A 200 30.06 -2.75 -17.99
N LEU A 201 28.77 -2.89 -17.65
CA LEU A 201 27.70 -3.16 -18.62
C LEU A 201 27.64 -2.07 -19.71
N SER A 202 27.84 -0.79 -19.33
CA SER A 202 27.79 0.32 -20.28
C SER A 202 29.00 0.41 -21.20
N LYS A 203 30.18 -0.08 -20.75
CA LYS A 203 31.44 0.01 -21.51
C LYS A 203 31.57 -1.03 -22.61
N ASN A 204 30.97 -2.19 -22.41
CA ASN A 204 31.09 -3.32 -23.36
C ASN A 204 29.70 -3.84 -23.77
N PRO A 205 29.27 -3.61 -25.04
CA PRO A 205 27.96 -4.04 -25.52
C PRO A 205 27.69 -5.55 -25.41
N ILE A 206 28.73 -6.38 -25.32
CA ILE A 206 28.55 -7.84 -25.15
C ILE A 206 27.95 -8.13 -23.76
N PHE A 207 28.30 -7.38 -22.72
CA PHE A 207 27.76 -7.56 -21.40
C PHE A 207 26.27 -7.14 -21.30
N ALA A 208 25.79 -6.33 -22.24
CA ALA A 208 24.39 -5.98 -22.38
C ALA A 208 23.47 -7.20 -22.62
N LEU A 209 24.02 -8.31 -23.13
CA LEU A 209 23.26 -9.54 -23.28
C LEU A 209 22.89 -10.17 -21.94
N ILE A 210 23.63 -9.92 -20.86
CA ILE A 210 23.39 -10.56 -19.54
C ILE A 210 22.03 -10.21 -18.96
N PRO A 211 21.64 -8.91 -18.81
CA PRO A 211 20.31 -8.53 -18.32
C PRO A 211 19.18 -9.02 -19.24
N ILE A 212 19.37 -9.05 -20.55
CA ILE A 212 18.38 -9.56 -21.51
C ILE A 212 18.16 -11.07 -21.30
N VAL A 213 19.23 -11.84 -21.15
CA VAL A 213 19.15 -13.28 -20.85
C VAL A 213 18.46 -13.52 -19.50
N LEU A 214 18.78 -12.73 -18.48
CA LEU A 214 18.11 -12.77 -17.18
C LEU A 214 16.61 -12.49 -17.30
N ALA A 215 16.20 -11.51 -18.11
CA ALA A 215 14.79 -11.22 -18.37
C ALA A 215 14.09 -12.40 -19.04
N PHE A 216 14.74 -13.07 -19.98
CA PHE A 216 14.22 -14.27 -20.63
C PHE A 216 14.10 -15.45 -19.64
N ILE A 217 15.09 -15.68 -18.79
CA ILE A 217 15.05 -16.70 -17.73
C ILE A 217 13.92 -16.42 -16.75
N ALA A 218 13.78 -15.17 -16.31
CA ALA A 218 12.69 -14.75 -15.42
C ALA A 218 11.30 -14.97 -16.06
N TYR A 219 11.14 -14.60 -17.34
CA TYR A 219 9.92 -14.89 -18.11
C TYR A 219 9.64 -16.39 -18.18
N ARG A 220 10.65 -17.20 -18.54
CA ARG A 220 10.51 -18.65 -18.65
C ARG A 220 10.13 -19.30 -17.33
N SER A 221 10.78 -18.87 -16.25
CA SER A 221 10.48 -19.34 -14.89
C SER A 221 9.05 -18.98 -14.48
N ALA A 222 8.61 -17.75 -14.72
CA ALA A 222 7.24 -17.31 -14.45
C ALA A 222 6.21 -18.09 -15.31
N TYR A 223 6.53 -18.37 -16.57
CA TYR A 223 5.69 -19.16 -17.47
C TYR A 223 5.51 -20.60 -16.99
N LEU A 224 6.60 -21.30 -16.67
CA LEU A 224 6.57 -22.68 -16.16
C LEU A 224 5.86 -22.76 -14.82
N PHE A 225 6.14 -21.80 -13.94
CA PHE A 225 5.51 -21.71 -12.65
C PHE A 225 3.99 -21.54 -12.77
N GLN A 226 3.52 -20.67 -13.67
CA GLN A 226 2.09 -20.47 -13.90
C GLN A 226 1.44 -21.70 -14.54
N LEU A 227 2.09 -22.35 -15.50
CA LEU A 227 1.58 -23.60 -16.08
C LEU A 227 1.36 -24.68 -15.03
N LYS A 228 2.27 -24.82 -14.07
CA LYS A 228 2.17 -25.82 -12.99
C LYS A 228 1.03 -25.50 -12.00
N HIS A 229 0.84 -24.22 -11.68
CA HIS A 229 -0.06 -23.81 -10.59
C HIS A 229 -1.43 -23.29 -11.06
N LEU A 230 -1.69 -23.25 -12.36
CA LEU A 230 -2.95 -22.79 -12.92
C LEU A 230 -3.90 -23.96 -13.11
N ASN A 231 -4.27 -24.67 -12.05
CA ASN A 231 -5.30 -25.70 -12.02
C ASN A 231 -6.51 -25.19 -11.28
N LEU A 232 -7.72 -25.49 -11.81
CA LEU A 232 -8.99 -25.10 -11.17
C LEU A 232 -9.15 -25.74 -9.79
N ASP A 233 -8.64 -26.95 -9.60
CA ASP A 233 -8.77 -27.71 -8.34
C ASP A 233 -7.91 -27.16 -7.21
N GLN A 234 -6.73 -26.58 -7.50
CA GLN A 234 -5.87 -25.96 -6.48
C GLN A 234 -6.40 -24.63 -5.95
N ILE A 235 -7.42 -24.08 -6.58
CA ILE A 235 -8.06 -22.83 -6.15
C ILE A 235 -8.95 -23.08 -4.93
N ASN A 236 -9.50 -24.28 -4.80
CA ASN A 236 -10.40 -24.68 -3.70
C ASN A 236 -9.70 -25.39 -2.54
N SER A 237 -8.44 -25.82 -2.67
CA SER A 237 -7.81 -26.75 -1.71
C SER A 237 -6.92 -26.10 -0.64
N GLN A 238 -7.06 -24.81 -0.34
CA GLN A 238 -6.38 -24.23 0.82
C GLN A 238 -7.23 -24.27 2.10
N ASN A 239 -7.87 -25.39 2.38
CA ASN A 239 -8.31 -25.69 3.73
C ASN A 239 -7.10 -26.14 4.55
N LYS A 240 -6.25 -25.23 4.97
CA LYS A 240 -5.31 -25.48 6.06
C LYS A 240 -6.16 -25.63 7.32
N GLU A 241 -6.03 -26.77 7.99
CA GLU A 241 -6.58 -26.93 9.34
C GLU A 241 -6.15 -25.75 10.20
N VAL A 242 -7.12 -24.98 10.64
CA VAL A 242 -6.86 -23.76 11.39
C VAL A 242 -6.86 -24.14 12.86
N LYS A 243 -5.68 -24.18 13.49
CA LYS A 243 -5.56 -24.31 14.93
C LYS A 243 -6.43 -23.23 15.59
N THR A 244 -7.36 -23.67 16.43
CA THR A 244 -8.22 -22.79 17.22
C THR A 244 -7.40 -22.19 18.34
N ALA A 245 -7.06 -20.91 18.27
CA ALA A 245 -6.48 -20.20 19.39
C ALA A 245 -7.52 -20.09 20.52
N ASP A 246 -7.12 -20.40 21.74
CA ASP A 246 -7.93 -20.12 22.92
C ASP A 246 -8.00 -18.61 23.17
N LEU A 247 -9.19 -18.05 23.06
CA LEU A 247 -9.50 -16.64 23.28
C LEU A 247 -10.45 -16.47 24.49
N SER A 248 -10.42 -17.40 25.44
CA SER A 248 -11.27 -17.38 26.65
C SER A 248 -11.06 -16.13 27.51
N TRP A 249 -9.85 -15.59 27.54
CA TRP A 249 -9.51 -14.36 28.25
C TRP A 249 -10.33 -13.14 27.81
N LEU A 250 -10.89 -13.15 26.60
CA LEU A 250 -11.77 -12.09 26.10
C LEU A 250 -13.17 -12.12 26.75
N ASN A 251 -13.56 -13.21 27.43
CA ASN A 251 -14.86 -13.30 28.08
C ASN A 251 -15.09 -12.19 29.11
N ARG A 252 -14.01 -11.61 29.68
CA ARG A 252 -14.07 -10.45 30.58
C ARG A 252 -14.72 -9.21 29.98
N PHE A 253 -14.80 -9.11 28.64
CA PHE A 253 -15.49 -8.02 27.96
C PHE A 253 -17.00 -8.23 27.82
N GLY A 254 -17.56 -9.28 28.42
CA GLY A 254 -19.00 -9.54 28.49
C GLY A 254 -19.66 -9.61 27.11
N LYS A 255 -20.72 -8.82 26.89
CA LYS A 255 -21.51 -8.83 25.64
C LYS A 255 -20.73 -8.50 24.37
N VAL A 256 -19.59 -7.84 24.49
CA VAL A 256 -18.71 -7.47 23.35
C VAL A 256 -17.76 -8.61 22.97
N ALA A 257 -17.49 -9.54 23.89
CA ALA A 257 -16.51 -10.61 23.71
C ALA A 257 -16.69 -11.47 22.44
N PRO A 258 -17.91 -11.90 22.04
CA PRO A 258 -18.09 -12.71 20.84
C PRO A 258 -17.61 -11.99 19.57
N PHE A 259 -17.89 -10.69 19.46
CA PHE A 259 -17.45 -9.87 18.31
C PHE A 259 -15.94 -9.69 18.30
N LEU A 260 -15.32 -9.39 19.44
CA LEU A 260 -13.86 -9.28 19.56
C LEU A 260 -13.17 -10.59 19.18
N LYS A 261 -13.68 -11.73 19.63
CA LYS A 261 -13.15 -13.05 19.26
C LYS A 261 -13.22 -13.27 17.75
N ASN A 262 -14.35 -12.90 17.12
CA ASN A 262 -14.51 -13.02 15.68
C ASN A 262 -13.54 -12.10 14.92
N ASP A 263 -13.35 -10.86 15.36
CA ASP A 263 -12.41 -9.91 14.75
C ASP A 263 -10.97 -10.38 14.84
N ILE A 264 -10.55 -10.87 15.99
CA ILE A 264 -9.20 -11.42 16.18
C ILE A 264 -9.01 -12.66 15.30
N LYS A 265 -9.98 -13.58 15.28
CA LYS A 265 -9.94 -14.74 14.38
C LYS A 265 -9.91 -14.32 12.92
N LEU A 266 -10.69 -13.32 12.52
CA LEU A 266 -10.70 -12.76 11.17
C LEU A 266 -9.31 -12.24 10.79
N ILE A 267 -8.67 -11.47 11.68
CA ILE A 267 -7.35 -10.91 11.45
C ILE A 267 -6.29 -12.01 11.33
N TRP A 268 -6.29 -13.00 12.24
CA TRP A 268 -5.29 -14.08 12.22
C TRP A 268 -5.46 -15.06 11.04
N ARG A 269 -6.68 -15.31 10.61
CA ARG A 269 -6.97 -16.31 9.58
C ARG A 269 -6.86 -15.77 8.15
N ASN A 270 -7.08 -14.48 7.94
CA ASN A 270 -7.24 -13.92 6.60
C ASN A 270 -6.04 -13.08 6.18
N LYS A 271 -5.54 -13.36 4.98
CA LYS A 271 -4.37 -12.67 4.41
C LYS A 271 -4.58 -11.16 4.31
N ARG A 272 -5.76 -10.72 3.92
CA ARG A 272 -6.08 -9.30 3.73
C ARG A 272 -6.11 -8.53 5.05
N ALA A 273 -6.70 -9.11 6.08
CA ALA A 273 -6.74 -8.50 7.40
C ALA A 273 -5.34 -8.45 8.06
N LYS A 274 -4.49 -9.49 7.87
CA LYS A 274 -3.08 -9.45 8.30
C LYS A 274 -2.29 -8.32 7.66
N GLN A 275 -2.57 -8.00 6.40
CA GLN A 275 -1.90 -6.89 5.71
C GLN A 275 -2.17 -5.53 6.36
N THR A 276 -3.32 -5.32 7.00
CA THR A 276 -3.59 -4.07 7.73
C THR A 276 -2.69 -3.93 8.96
N ILE A 277 -2.34 -5.04 9.63
CA ILE A 277 -1.35 -5.02 10.73
C ILE A 277 0.03 -4.65 10.17
N ILE A 278 0.47 -5.30 9.09
CA ILE A 278 1.77 -5.01 8.48
C ILE A 278 1.83 -3.54 8.03
N ALA A 279 0.78 -3.05 7.40
CA ALA A 279 0.69 -1.64 7.02
C ALA A 279 0.77 -0.71 8.23
N SER A 280 0.10 -1.06 9.35
CA SER A 280 0.16 -0.25 10.56
C SER A 280 1.54 -0.22 11.20
N LEU A 281 2.31 -1.30 11.10
CA LEU A 281 3.72 -1.31 11.53
C LEU A 281 4.60 -0.39 10.68
N VAL A 282 4.34 -0.29 9.38
CA VAL A 282 5.04 0.68 8.51
C VAL A 282 4.74 2.12 8.93
N PHE A 283 3.51 2.40 9.35
CA PHE A 283 3.15 3.73 9.85
C PHE A 283 3.92 4.14 11.12
N LEU A 284 4.45 3.20 11.91
CA LEU A 284 5.30 3.54 13.05
C LEU A 284 6.56 4.32 12.62
N PHE A 285 7.07 4.09 11.42
CA PHE A 285 8.25 4.76 10.88
C PHE A 285 7.92 6.04 10.10
N TYR A 286 6.64 6.32 9.88
CA TYR A 286 6.20 7.44 9.04
C TYR A 286 6.68 8.80 9.55
N ALA A 287 6.68 9.00 10.87
CA ALA A 287 7.10 10.26 11.46
C ALA A 287 8.60 10.53 11.32
N LEU A 288 9.45 9.51 11.13
CA LEU A 288 10.89 9.70 10.92
C LEU A 288 11.17 10.55 9.67
N TYR A 289 10.35 10.37 8.62
CA TYR A 289 10.44 11.18 7.41
C TYR A 289 10.17 12.66 7.71
N PHE A 290 9.10 12.97 8.47
CA PHE A 290 8.75 14.35 8.83
C PHE A 290 9.72 14.97 9.82
N LEU A 291 10.28 14.20 10.75
CA LEU A 291 11.30 14.67 11.68
C LEU A 291 12.58 15.09 10.96
N ASN A 292 12.95 14.40 9.89
CA ASN A 292 14.09 14.78 9.08
C ASN A 292 13.79 16.06 8.25
N MET A 293 12.60 16.17 7.67
CA MET A 293 12.16 17.36 6.95
C MET A 293 11.97 18.59 7.85
N SER A 294 11.58 18.42 9.11
CA SER A 294 11.33 19.54 10.03
C SER A 294 12.58 20.35 10.35
N LYS A 295 13.78 19.80 10.14
CA LYS A 295 15.05 20.56 10.21
C LYS A 295 15.12 21.66 9.16
N HIS A 296 14.38 21.51 8.06
CA HIS A 296 14.36 22.44 6.93
C HIS A 296 13.04 23.23 6.79
N MET A 297 11.96 22.74 7.39
CA MET A 297 10.63 23.36 7.33
C MET A 297 10.10 23.62 8.76
N LYS A 298 9.89 24.87 9.11
CA LYS A 298 9.24 25.28 10.38
C LYS A 298 7.76 24.90 10.33
N GLY A 299 7.39 23.69 10.81
CA GLY A 299 5.99 23.23 10.76
C GLY A 299 5.66 22.16 11.78
N ASP A 300 5.54 22.55 13.08
CA ASP A 300 5.14 21.63 14.16
C ASP A 300 3.79 20.92 13.90
N GLY A 301 2.89 21.56 13.11
CA GLY A 301 1.60 20.97 12.75
C GLY A 301 1.72 19.69 11.88
N MET A 302 2.73 19.62 11.01
CA MET A 302 2.99 18.41 10.21
C MET A 302 3.54 17.28 11.07
N ILE A 303 4.31 17.61 12.11
CA ILE A 303 4.78 16.61 13.08
C ILE A 303 3.59 16.07 13.89
N ALA A 304 2.70 16.97 14.36
CA ALA A 304 1.48 16.56 15.06
C ALA A 304 0.64 15.59 14.21
N PHE A 305 0.45 15.90 12.94
CA PHE A 305 -0.21 15.03 11.97
C PHE A 305 0.49 13.67 11.83
N ALA A 306 1.82 13.68 11.68
CA ALA A 306 2.60 12.45 11.55
C ALA A 306 2.47 11.56 12.80
N MET A 307 2.44 12.12 14.01
CA MET A 307 2.25 11.37 15.26
C MET A 307 0.86 10.74 15.38
N VAL A 308 -0.18 11.37 14.81
CA VAL A 308 -1.51 10.76 14.69
C VAL A 308 -1.46 9.52 13.78
N PHE A 309 -0.71 9.54 12.68
CA PHE A 309 -0.54 8.37 11.81
C PHE A 309 0.26 7.26 12.48
N VAL A 310 1.33 7.60 13.21
CA VAL A 310 2.15 6.63 13.96
C VAL A 310 1.29 5.80 14.91
N THR A 311 0.43 6.46 15.69
CA THR A 311 -0.39 5.78 16.69
C THR A 311 -1.71 5.25 16.14
N GLY A 312 -2.22 5.82 15.02
CA GLY A 312 -3.54 5.51 14.45
C GLY A 312 -3.51 4.59 13.21
N GLY A 313 -2.36 4.12 12.77
CA GLY A 313 -2.22 3.38 11.51
C GLY A 313 -3.18 2.20 11.34
N PHE A 314 -3.37 1.38 12.38
CA PHE A 314 -4.32 0.28 12.37
C PHE A 314 -5.77 0.77 12.32
N ALA A 315 -6.14 1.74 13.13
CA ALA A 315 -7.50 2.29 13.13
C ALA A 315 -7.86 2.85 11.74
N MET A 316 -6.92 3.56 11.09
CA MET A 316 -7.12 4.13 9.77
C MET A 316 -7.20 3.08 8.66
N THR A 317 -6.45 1.98 8.75
CA THR A 317 -6.44 0.93 7.73
C THR A 317 -7.54 -0.10 7.91
N PHE A 318 -7.77 -0.57 9.13
CA PHE A 318 -8.79 -1.57 9.47
C PHE A 318 -10.15 -0.95 9.70
N GLY A 319 -10.22 0.09 10.55
CA GLY A 319 -11.49 0.63 11.04
C GLY A 319 -12.36 1.27 9.95
N GLN A 320 -11.74 1.93 8.96
CA GLN A 320 -12.50 2.52 7.84
C GLN A 320 -13.17 1.50 6.91
N LEU A 321 -12.85 0.21 7.07
CA LEU A 321 -13.43 -0.88 6.29
C LEU A 321 -14.51 -1.66 7.07
N VAL A 322 -14.94 -1.17 8.21
CA VAL A 322 -16.11 -1.70 8.94
C VAL A 322 -17.38 -1.11 8.30
N PRO A 323 -18.39 -1.88 7.90
CA PRO A 323 -18.62 -3.31 8.10
C PRO A 323 -18.14 -4.23 6.96
N SER A 324 -17.37 -3.74 6.00
CA SER A 324 -16.95 -4.50 4.81
C SER A 324 -16.14 -5.77 5.15
N TRP A 325 -15.43 -5.79 6.29
CA TRP A 325 -14.76 -7.00 6.78
C TRP A 325 -15.72 -8.16 7.02
N ASP A 326 -16.94 -7.84 7.40
CA ASP A 326 -17.98 -8.81 7.75
C ASP A 326 -18.92 -9.12 6.56
N SER A 327 -18.61 -8.62 5.35
CA SER A 327 -19.51 -8.62 4.18
C SER A 327 -20.06 -9.98 3.80
N GLU A 328 -19.27 -11.08 3.92
CA GLU A 328 -19.69 -12.45 3.57
C GLU A 328 -20.81 -12.96 4.48
N TYR A 329 -20.82 -12.58 5.76
CA TYR A 329 -21.82 -13.01 6.74
C TYR A 329 -22.66 -11.86 7.31
N TYR A 330 -22.51 -10.65 6.78
CA TYR A 330 -23.20 -9.47 7.29
C TYR A 330 -24.73 -9.60 7.26
N THR A 331 -25.28 -10.23 6.23
CA THR A 331 -26.73 -10.47 6.12
C THR A 331 -27.21 -11.38 7.24
N LEU A 332 -26.48 -12.46 7.54
CA LEU A 332 -26.77 -13.37 8.66
C LEU A 332 -26.62 -12.65 10.00
N LEU A 333 -25.56 -11.88 10.17
CA LEU A 333 -25.31 -11.10 11.38
C LEU A 333 -26.48 -10.13 11.67
N MET A 334 -27.00 -9.50 10.63
CA MET A 334 -28.06 -8.50 10.74
C MET A 334 -29.47 -9.10 10.81
N SER A 335 -29.65 -10.38 10.51
CA SER A 335 -30.91 -11.12 10.74
C SER A 335 -31.08 -11.55 12.21
N GLN A 336 -29.95 -11.67 12.94
CA GLN A 336 -29.96 -11.89 14.38
C GLN A 336 -30.31 -10.58 15.09
N ASN A 337 -31.04 -10.66 16.21
CA ASN A 337 -31.43 -9.46 16.98
C ASN A 337 -30.25 -8.86 17.75
N ILE A 338 -29.22 -8.42 17.02
CA ILE A 338 -27.98 -7.87 17.57
C ILE A 338 -28.12 -6.36 17.76
N LYS A 339 -27.75 -5.89 18.94
CA LYS A 339 -27.64 -4.43 19.19
C LYS A 339 -26.43 -3.87 18.43
N TYR A 340 -26.67 -3.03 17.44
CA TYR A 340 -25.60 -2.39 16.65
C TYR A 340 -24.56 -1.67 17.51
N LYS A 341 -25.00 -1.06 18.62
CA LYS A 341 -24.08 -0.43 19.57
C LYS A 341 -23.02 -1.41 20.06
N THR A 342 -23.40 -2.64 20.46
CA THR A 342 -22.46 -3.66 20.93
C THR A 342 -21.47 -4.07 19.84
N TYR A 343 -21.94 -4.20 18.60
CA TYR A 343 -21.10 -4.45 17.44
C TYR A 343 -20.08 -3.31 17.18
N LEU A 344 -20.52 -2.06 17.20
CA LEU A 344 -19.62 -0.90 17.00
C LEU A 344 -18.66 -0.72 18.18
N GLU A 345 -19.09 -1.03 19.37
CA GLU A 345 -18.28 -0.96 20.58
C GLU A 345 -17.14 -1.99 20.54
N SER A 346 -17.37 -3.19 20.00
CA SER A 346 -16.29 -4.17 19.79
C SER A 346 -15.21 -3.65 18.86
N LYS A 347 -15.60 -3.01 17.75
CA LYS A 347 -14.65 -2.41 16.82
C LYS A 347 -13.88 -1.26 17.45
N TRP A 348 -14.55 -0.45 18.28
CA TRP A 348 -13.89 0.61 19.04
C TRP A 348 -12.84 0.06 20.01
N TYR A 349 -13.16 -1.01 20.78
CA TYR A 349 -12.20 -1.65 21.68
C TYR A 349 -11.00 -2.24 20.92
N LEU A 350 -11.23 -2.88 19.78
CA LEU A 350 -10.16 -3.44 18.95
C LEU A 350 -9.21 -2.33 18.45
N MET A 351 -9.76 -1.23 17.93
CA MET A 351 -8.97 -0.09 17.48
C MET A 351 -8.23 0.59 18.63
N SER A 352 -8.88 0.74 19.79
CA SER A 352 -8.27 1.33 20.97
C SER A 352 -7.09 0.50 21.48
N ALA A 353 -7.23 -0.83 21.53
CA ALA A 353 -6.14 -1.72 21.89
C ALA A 353 -4.96 -1.58 20.92
N ALA A 354 -5.24 -1.51 19.60
CA ALA A 354 -4.20 -1.30 18.60
C ALA A 354 -3.49 0.05 18.73
N VAL A 355 -4.22 1.13 19.05
CA VAL A 355 -3.63 2.47 19.33
C VAL A 355 -2.69 2.40 20.52
N ILE A 356 -3.10 1.73 21.61
CA ILE A 356 -2.26 1.57 22.82
C ILE A 356 -0.98 0.78 22.45
N VAL A 357 -1.11 -0.33 21.73
CA VAL A 357 0.06 -1.12 21.29
C VAL A 357 0.97 -0.29 20.39
N SER A 358 0.42 0.45 19.42
CA SER A 358 1.22 1.31 18.54
C SER A 358 1.92 2.42 19.32
N PHE A 359 1.26 3.01 20.32
CA PHE A 359 1.86 4.01 21.21
C PHE A 359 3.03 3.43 22.01
N LEU A 360 2.87 2.22 22.59
CA LEU A 360 3.95 1.55 23.33
C LEU A 360 5.15 1.23 22.40
N LEU A 361 4.89 0.75 21.19
CA LEU A 361 5.95 0.49 20.20
C LEU A 361 6.62 1.79 19.72
N ALA A 362 5.91 2.91 19.73
CA ALA A 362 6.42 4.21 19.33
C ALA A 362 7.11 4.97 20.50
N THR A 363 7.15 4.43 21.72
CA THR A 363 7.85 5.04 22.86
C THR A 363 9.30 5.48 22.54
N PRO A 364 10.10 4.77 21.72
CA PRO A 364 11.45 5.22 21.33
C PRO A 364 11.50 6.61 20.69
N TYR A 365 10.39 7.17 20.24
CA TYR A 365 10.35 8.56 19.75
C TYR A 365 10.69 9.60 20.85
N ILE A 366 10.74 9.22 22.11
CA ILE A 366 11.22 10.07 23.22
C ILE A 366 12.70 10.48 22.98
N TYR A 367 13.47 9.68 22.26
CA TYR A 367 14.85 10.00 21.87
C TYR A 367 14.96 11.28 21.05
N PHE A 368 13.93 11.66 20.31
CA PHE A 368 13.87 12.90 19.54
C PHE A 368 13.44 14.11 20.38
N GLY A 369 13.25 13.93 21.68
CA GLY A 369 12.95 14.98 22.65
C GLY A 369 11.50 15.01 23.14
N TRP A 370 11.31 15.65 24.30
CA TRP A 370 10.01 15.72 24.99
C TRP A 370 8.89 16.35 24.16
N LYS A 371 9.19 17.32 23.31
CA LYS A 371 8.17 17.94 22.43
C LYS A 371 7.56 16.92 21.49
N ILE A 372 8.41 16.07 20.88
CA ILE A 372 7.98 15.02 19.95
C ILE A 372 7.17 13.96 20.68
N TYR A 373 7.64 13.55 21.88
CA TYR A 373 6.91 12.57 22.68
C TYR A 373 5.56 13.09 23.17
N ALA A 374 5.45 14.36 23.55
CA ALA A 374 4.19 14.99 23.92
C ALA A 374 3.19 15.02 22.76
N LEU A 375 3.66 15.28 21.53
CA LEU A 375 2.83 15.16 20.32
C LEU A 375 2.39 13.72 20.05
N LEU A 376 3.25 12.73 20.33
CA LEU A 376 2.89 11.31 20.22
C LEU A 376 1.76 10.94 21.19
N VAL A 377 1.85 11.38 22.44
CA VAL A 377 0.79 11.20 23.45
C VAL A 377 -0.52 11.88 23.01
N ALA A 378 -0.45 13.13 22.58
CA ALA A 378 -1.62 13.85 22.08
C ALA A 378 -2.24 13.19 20.85
N GLY A 379 -1.41 12.67 19.93
CA GLY A 379 -1.83 11.90 18.77
C GLY A 379 -2.52 10.58 19.14
N ALA A 380 -2.01 9.86 20.14
CA ALA A 380 -2.66 8.65 20.67
C ALA A 380 -4.02 8.96 21.28
N LEU A 381 -4.11 10.01 22.10
CA LEU A 381 -5.38 10.47 22.67
C LEU A 381 -6.38 10.86 21.57
N PHE A 382 -5.92 11.56 20.52
CA PHE A 382 -6.76 11.92 19.39
C PHE A 382 -7.33 10.68 18.68
N ASN A 383 -6.51 9.66 18.48
CA ASN A 383 -6.97 8.41 17.90
C ASN A 383 -8.00 7.68 18.75
N LEU A 384 -7.85 7.67 20.06
CA LEU A 384 -8.81 7.07 20.99
C LEU A 384 -10.13 7.85 21.07
N GLY A 385 -10.05 9.18 21.14
CA GLY A 385 -11.21 10.02 21.44
C GLY A 385 -12.01 10.43 20.21
N ILE A 386 -11.35 10.87 19.14
CA ILE A 386 -12.00 11.48 17.98
C ILE A 386 -11.90 10.61 16.75
N ASN A 387 -10.67 10.24 16.37
CA ASN A 387 -10.44 9.56 15.11
C ASN A 387 -11.13 8.20 15.02
N SER A 388 -11.20 7.43 16.11
CA SER A 388 -11.93 6.16 16.16
C SER A 388 -13.40 6.29 15.74
N HIS A 389 -14.06 7.36 16.16
CA HIS A 389 -15.46 7.64 15.79
C HIS A 389 -15.59 8.12 14.34
N LEU A 390 -14.65 8.96 13.86
CA LEU A 390 -14.60 9.40 12.45
C LEU A 390 -14.32 8.24 11.51
N VAL A 391 -13.49 7.31 11.94
CA VAL A 391 -13.17 6.11 11.15
C VAL A 391 -14.38 5.19 11.04
N LEU A 392 -15.11 4.94 12.12
CA LEU A 392 -16.36 4.17 12.10
C LEU A 392 -17.45 4.88 11.26
N LEU A 393 -17.53 6.20 11.32
CA LEU A 393 -18.41 6.97 10.44
C LEU A 393 -18.04 6.75 8.98
N GLY A 394 -16.74 6.80 8.64
CA GLY A 394 -16.23 6.52 7.29
C GLY A 394 -16.60 5.13 6.79
N GLY A 395 -16.51 4.13 7.67
CA GLY A 395 -16.89 2.75 7.38
C GLY A 395 -18.34 2.59 6.93
N LEU A 396 -19.25 3.39 7.47
CA LEU A 396 -20.67 3.38 7.08
C LEU A 396 -20.88 3.66 5.58
N PHE A 397 -20.01 4.48 4.99
CA PHE A 397 -20.09 4.86 3.58
C PHE A 397 -19.26 3.96 2.66
N ASN A 398 -18.37 3.15 3.25
CA ASN A 398 -17.57 2.18 2.51
C ASN A 398 -18.31 0.83 2.45
N ARG A 399 -19.23 0.70 1.48
CA ARG A 399 -20.12 -0.45 1.35
C ARG A 399 -19.65 -1.47 0.32
N GLN A 400 -18.35 -1.75 0.28
CA GLN A 400 -17.80 -2.70 -0.70
C GLN A 400 -17.46 -4.02 -0.03
N PRO A 401 -17.88 -5.17 -0.59
CA PRO A 401 -17.53 -6.46 -0.03
C PRO A 401 -16.03 -6.69 -0.11
N ILE A 402 -15.46 -7.26 0.95
CA ILE A 402 -14.06 -7.58 1.03
C ILE A 402 -13.88 -9.09 0.88
N LYS A 403 -13.15 -9.50 -0.16
CA LYS A 403 -12.68 -10.88 -0.30
C LYS A 403 -11.52 -11.13 0.65
N LEU A 404 -11.78 -11.77 1.76
CA LEU A 404 -10.85 -11.93 2.88
C LEU A 404 -9.58 -12.71 2.52
N ASN A 405 -9.70 -13.69 1.63
CA ASN A 405 -8.60 -14.57 1.23
C ASN A 405 -7.71 -13.98 0.12
N GLU A 406 -8.12 -12.87 -0.47
CA GLU A 406 -7.31 -12.17 -1.47
C GLU A 406 -6.45 -11.10 -0.80
N LYS A 407 -5.17 -10.98 -1.21
CA LYS A 407 -4.31 -9.88 -0.75
C LYS A 407 -4.94 -8.52 -1.14
N ALA A 408 -4.82 -7.55 -0.25
CA ALA A 408 -5.26 -6.18 -0.56
C ALA A 408 -4.51 -5.67 -1.81
N LYS A 409 -5.25 -5.03 -2.68
CA LYS A 409 -4.71 -4.45 -3.92
C LYS A 409 -4.71 -2.94 -3.74
N ALA A 410 -3.55 -2.32 -3.65
CA ALA A 410 -3.44 -0.88 -3.39
C ALA A 410 -4.18 -0.02 -4.43
N PHE A 411 -4.24 -0.48 -5.70
CA PHE A 411 -5.00 0.15 -6.78
C PHE A 411 -6.05 -0.78 -7.40
N GLY A 412 -6.40 -1.87 -6.72
CA GLY A 412 -7.23 -2.94 -7.27
C GLY A 412 -8.72 -2.78 -7.08
N ASN A 413 -9.14 -2.04 -6.09
CA ASN A 413 -10.53 -1.69 -5.86
C ASN A 413 -10.76 -0.25 -6.33
N THR A 414 -10.74 -0.03 -7.64
CA THR A 414 -11.23 1.22 -8.24
C THR A 414 -12.71 1.45 -7.93
N GLN A 415 -13.43 0.38 -7.56
CA GLN A 415 -14.78 0.47 -7.01
C GLN A 415 -14.82 1.08 -5.59
N GLY A 416 -13.71 1.09 -4.84
CA GLY A 416 -13.62 1.61 -3.46
C GLY A 416 -13.31 3.10 -3.35
N PHE A 417 -12.94 3.76 -4.44
CA PHE A 417 -12.78 5.21 -4.42
C PHE A 417 -14.16 5.86 -4.54
N ASN A 418 -14.73 6.21 -3.41
CA ASN A 418 -15.97 6.95 -3.34
C ASN A 418 -15.65 8.38 -2.90
N MET A 419 -16.18 9.39 -3.60
CA MET A 419 -16.05 10.80 -3.25
C MET A 419 -16.43 11.05 -1.79
N THR A 420 -17.42 10.32 -1.28
CA THR A 420 -17.82 10.36 0.13
C THR A 420 -16.71 9.91 1.07
N ASN A 421 -15.97 8.85 0.70
CA ASN A 421 -14.82 8.39 1.50
C ASN A 421 -13.67 9.41 1.50
N PHE A 422 -13.45 10.09 0.38
CA PHE A 422 -12.48 11.18 0.28
C PHE A 422 -12.89 12.36 1.17
N LEU A 423 -14.16 12.79 1.11
CA LEU A 423 -14.69 13.87 1.95
C LEU A 423 -14.61 13.54 3.45
N ILE A 424 -14.81 12.27 3.83
CA ILE A 424 -14.67 11.83 5.23
C ILE A 424 -13.20 11.67 5.64
N ALA A 425 -12.29 11.41 4.69
CA ALA A 425 -10.86 11.38 4.97
C ALA A 425 -10.32 12.78 5.31
N PHE A 426 -10.89 13.82 4.74
CA PHE A 426 -10.46 15.21 4.93
C PHE A 426 -10.48 15.66 6.40
N PRO A 427 -11.57 15.48 7.18
CA PRO A 427 -11.58 15.78 8.60
C PRO A 427 -10.54 15.01 9.42
N LYS A 428 -10.25 13.76 9.08
CA LYS A 428 -9.25 12.95 9.78
C LYS A 428 -7.84 13.54 9.66
N ILE A 429 -7.55 14.17 8.51
CA ILE A 429 -6.26 14.79 8.21
C ILE A 429 -6.20 16.21 8.79
N LEU A 430 -7.21 17.04 8.49
CA LEU A 430 -7.19 18.45 8.85
C LEU A 430 -7.44 18.69 10.34
N LEU A 431 -8.32 17.92 10.97
CA LEU A 431 -8.73 18.19 12.34
C LEU A 431 -7.55 18.19 13.33
N PRO A 432 -6.66 17.16 13.35
CA PRO A 432 -5.52 17.18 14.27
C PRO A 432 -4.54 18.30 13.95
N ILE A 433 -4.35 18.65 12.68
CA ILE A 433 -3.49 19.76 12.27
C ILE A 433 -4.06 21.09 12.81
N LEU A 434 -5.35 21.35 12.59
CA LEU A 434 -5.98 22.59 12.99
C LEU A 434 -6.07 22.72 14.53
N LEU A 435 -6.44 21.62 15.22
CA LEU A 435 -6.53 21.58 16.69
C LEU A 435 -5.19 21.85 17.37
N PHE A 436 -4.08 21.50 16.69
CA PHE A 436 -2.75 21.79 17.18
C PHE A 436 -2.23 23.13 16.67
N ALA A 437 -2.24 23.37 15.34
CA ALA A 437 -1.53 24.47 14.70
C ALA A 437 -2.12 25.85 15.05
N ILE A 438 -3.45 25.97 15.15
CA ILE A 438 -4.09 27.26 15.49
C ILE A 438 -3.73 27.70 16.91
N PRO A 439 -3.93 26.91 17.98
CA PRO A 439 -3.53 27.32 19.33
C PRO A 439 -2.01 27.45 19.47
N ASN A 440 -1.22 26.65 18.75
CA ASN A 440 0.23 26.78 18.73
C ASN A 440 0.69 28.13 18.16
N ALA A 441 0.02 28.60 17.11
CA ALA A 441 0.35 29.89 16.50
C ALA A 441 0.01 31.09 17.39
N ILE A 442 -1.06 30.99 18.22
CA ILE A 442 -1.56 32.08 19.03
C ILE A 442 -0.92 32.11 20.43
N TRP A 443 -0.84 30.92 21.06
CA TRP A 443 -0.43 30.77 22.47
C TRP A 443 0.77 29.87 22.70
N GLY A 444 1.40 29.41 21.59
CA GLY A 444 2.61 28.61 21.63
C GLY A 444 2.35 27.12 21.82
N PHE A 445 3.46 26.34 21.76
CA PHE A 445 3.48 24.89 21.65
C PHE A 445 2.66 24.14 22.73
N LYS A 446 2.74 24.62 23.99
CA LYS A 446 1.99 24.02 25.11
C LYS A 446 0.47 24.11 24.89
N ALA A 447 -0.02 25.25 24.40
CA ALA A 447 -1.44 25.43 24.10
C ALA A 447 -1.91 24.50 22.98
N GLY A 448 -1.10 24.32 21.91
CA GLY A 448 -1.40 23.36 20.83
C GLY A 448 -1.59 21.93 21.35
N ILE A 449 -0.67 21.44 22.17
CA ILE A 449 -0.77 20.10 22.77
C ILE A 449 -1.99 20.00 23.70
N LEU A 450 -2.18 20.96 24.58
CA LEU A 450 -3.28 20.93 25.54
C LEU A 450 -4.64 20.94 24.83
N THR A 451 -4.77 21.71 23.75
CA THR A 451 -6.01 21.75 22.96
C THR A 451 -6.25 20.42 22.26
N LEU A 452 -5.23 19.88 21.58
CA LEU A 452 -5.36 18.60 20.89
C LEU A 452 -5.69 17.46 21.90
N ALA A 453 -4.97 17.39 23.00
CA ALA A 453 -5.20 16.39 24.04
C ALA A 453 -6.54 16.59 24.77
N GLY A 454 -6.88 17.82 25.13
CA GLY A 454 -8.11 18.15 25.89
C GLY A 454 -9.37 17.81 25.11
N VAL A 455 -9.45 18.24 23.83
CA VAL A 455 -10.58 17.89 22.95
C VAL A 455 -10.66 16.38 22.74
N SER A 456 -9.52 15.69 22.70
CA SER A 456 -9.46 14.24 22.57
C SER A 456 -9.98 13.51 23.80
N VAL A 457 -9.62 13.97 24.99
CA VAL A 457 -10.15 13.44 26.27
C VAL A 457 -11.67 13.63 26.35
N ILE A 458 -12.18 14.80 25.96
CA ILE A 458 -13.64 15.02 25.86
C ILE A 458 -14.26 13.98 24.89
N GLY A 459 -13.62 13.70 23.76
CA GLY A 459 -14.07 12.67 22.83
C GLY A 459 -14.14 11.28 23.46
N ILE A 460 -13.17 10.91 24.31
CA ILE A 460 -13.18 9.63 25.05
C ILE A 460 -14.35 9.61 26.05
N LEU A 461 -14.56 10.67 26.80
CA LEU A 461 -15.66 10.79 27.78
C LEU A 461 -17.03 10.72 27.10
N LEU A 462 -17.15 11.28 25.90
CA LEU A 462 -18.37 11.26 25.09
C LEU A 462 -18.51 10.00 24.22
N LYS A 463 -17.68 8.97 24.42
CA LYS A 463 -17.72 7.70 23.67
C LYS A 463 -19.14 7.18 23.46
N ASN A 464 -19.91 7.05 24.55
CA ASN A 464 -21.26 6.49 24.50
C ASN A 464 -22.22 7.35 23.68
N TYR A 465 -22.09 8.66 23.73
CA TYR A 465 -22.88 9.59 22.93
C TYR A 465 -22.59 9.42 21.44
N PHE A 466 -21.32 9.36 21.03
CA PHE A 466 -20.93 9.15 19.65
C PHE A 466 -21.34 7.78 19.14
N LEU A 467 -21.15 6.72 19.93
CA LEU A 467 -21.58 5.38 19.55
C LEU A 467 -23.09 5.28 19.36
N ASN A 468 -23.91 5.93 20.19
CA ASN A 468 -25.36 5.98 20.03
C ASN A 468 -25.78 6.72 18.74
N LYS A 469 -25.08 7.82 18.37
CA LYS A 469 -25.31 8.50 17.10
C LYS A 469 -24.93 7.61 15.91
N LEU A 470 -23.78 6.96 15.98
CA LEU A 470 -23.33 6.01 14.94
C LEU A 470 -24.30 4.85 14.79
N GLU A 471 -24.78 4.27 15.89
CA GLU A 471 -25.79 3.20 15.86
C GLU A 471 -27.01 3.60 15.05
N LYS A 472 -27.60 4.77 15.30
CA LYS A 472 -28.76 5.27 14.55
C LYS A 472 -28.47 5.40 13.05
N LEU A 473 -27.27 5.86 12.68
CA LEU A 473 -26.86 5.99 11.29
C LEU A 473 -26.65 4.61 10.64
N TYR A 474 -26.07 3.64 11.35
CA TYR A 474 -25.87 2.28 10.85
C TYR A 474 -27.20 1.57 10.65
N ILE A 475 -28.15 1.69 11.58
CA ILE A 475 -29.51 1.11 11.46
C ILE A 475 -30.21 1.71 10.23
N LYS A 476 -30.19 3.05 10.06
CA LYS A 476 -30.79 3.72 8.91
C LYS A 476 -30.22 3.24 7.55
N ASN A 477 -28.94 2.87 7.54
CA ASN A 477 -28.25 2.45 6.32
C ASN A 477 -28.14 0.92 6.16
N LYS A 478 -28.67 0.12 7.07
CA LYS A 478 -28.57 -1.35 7.12
C LYS A 478 -28.89 -2.01 5.78
N TYR A 479 -30.07 -1.74 5.25
CA TYR A 479 -30.55 -2.38 4.01
C TYR A 479 -29.76 -1.93 2.77
N LYS A 480 -29.32 -0.67 2.72
CA LYS A 480 -28.45 -0.17 1.65
C LYS A 480 -27.10 -0.87 1.65
N THR A 481 -26.56 -1.17 2.83
CA THR A 481 -25.28 -1.90 2.98
C THR A 481 -25.45 -3.37 2.56
N ILE A 482 -26.54 -4.04 2.95
CA ILE A 482 -26.84 -5.41 2.53
C ILE A 482 -26.99 -5.49 1.01
N ALA A 483 -27.74 -4.56 0.39
CA ALA A 483 -27.91 -4.53 -1.07
C ALA A 483 -26.56 -4.36 -1.80
N SER A 484 -25.74 -3.42 -1.35
CA SER A 484 -24.41 -3.21 -1.95
C SER A 484 -23.49 -4.44 -1.82
N PHE A 485 -23.58 -5.19 -0.73
CA PHE A 485 -22.78 -6.42 -0.56
C PHE A 485 -23.25 -7.55 -1.48
N LYS A 486 -24.55 -7.62 -1.78
CA LYS A 486 -25.12 -8.59 -2.73
C LYS A 486 -24.77 -8.25 -4.18
N GLU A 487 -24.77 -6.97 -4.55
CA GLU A 487 -24.41 -6.51 -5.91
C GLU A 487 -22.91 -6.62 -6.21
N GLY A 488 -22.07 -6.62 -5.20
CA GLY A 488 -20.59 -6.67 -5.33
C GLY A 488 -19.98 -8.06 -5.09
N ALA A 489 -20.79 -9.06 -4.74
CA ALA A 489 -20.39 -10.46 -4.57
C ALA A 489 -20.46 -11.19 -5.93
#